data_bdb87d9ab28e9c9b38f1398d71a77d75
#
_entry.id   bdb87d9ab28e9c9b38f1398d71a77d75
#
_cell.length_a   1.000
_cell.length_b   1.000
_cell.length_c   1.000
_cell.angle_alpha   90.00
_cell.angle_beta   90.00
_cell.angle_gamma   90.00
#
_symmetry.space_group_name_H-M   'P 1'
#
loop_
_entity.id
_entity.type
_entity.pdbx_description
1 polymer ?
#
loop_
_entity_poly.entity_id
_entity_poly.type
_entity_poly.pdbx_seq_one_letter_code
_entity_poly.pdbx_strand_id
1 'polypeptide(L)'
;MTKKLIIVATMVCAVLGASAAATIQPKKVVKQMKKAVGVTITYGSDKADAPARTRVVMCGDRQRIEGIQSARFQDFFPKETSYVDFGNNTYYQMALLQNGDTVCSKREFKVNDKFNVVADTTFLGFKCKIARTIINSNTMEVWYTTDLGVSATPTPGWGVTDGVVLRYSRNGQYVQVAKEIVPMTKSETIFPASFGKEMDPNYYRYTLNNSNVITVPVFNDDAVNFTGAKAPESIEPNVTYRVGGGSIILKKVTLPKSDDRDVFVELTQYSKGDAYDRTGSVFIIPVDKEKSFFDMIKNLKSVPGFTANNGIFYPGLVSTSDYNVPLELMRFFTGFGVRQYNYNVVPGQKWVDEVLYKMNVTNLASRLEGEVIIGAYIGNWDANGHSITMNLKYYPGDEDSKPFRHAMPLFNTVNYLEQAGQEYPVYMENDVLRVKFTLTEDVENAHLFYLTTGHGGWGGGDEFNRKVNTISLDGEKVSSFIPWRDDCATYRNNNPCSGNFSNGESSSDLSRSNWCPGTVTNPNYIPLGNLKAGEHEITVKIPQGPREHGSMSYWCVSGALLY
;
A
#
# COMPACT_ATOMS: atom_id res chain seq x y z
N MET A 1 36.28 -4.01 -53.46
CA MET A 1 36.66 -5.13 -52.59
C MET A 1 35.40 -5.64 -51.92
N THR A 2 35.17 -6.88 -52.07
CA THR A 2 33.95 -7.68 -52.03
C THR A 2 33.18 -7.69 -50.70
N LYS A 3 31.90 -7.30 -50.72
CA LYS A 3 30.92 -7.55 -49.65
C LYS A 3 30.58 -9.03 -49.65
N LYS A 4 30.88 -9.73 -48.59
CA LYS A 4 30.32 -11.07 -48.33
C LYS A 4 29.02 -10.93 -47.56
N LEU A 5 27.93 -11.26 -48.23
CA LEU A 5 26.59 -11.43 -47.66
C LEU A 5 26.57 -12.78 -46.93
N ILE A 6 26.46 -12.76 -45.61
CA ILE A 6 26.25 -14.00 -44.84
C ILE A 6 24.74 -14.19 -44.71
N ILE A 7 24.23 -15.16 -45.49
CA ILE A 7 22.87 -15.69 -45.32
C ILE A 7 22.93 -16.65 -44.15
N VAL A 8 22.38 -16.25 -43.01
CA VAL A 8 22.11 -17.19 -41.89
C VAL A 8 20.81 -17.88 -42.19
N ALA A 9 20.90 -19.08 -42.73
CA ALA A 9 19.77 -19.98 -42.84
C ALA A 9 19.41 -20.48 -41.40
N THR A 10 18.33 -19.95 -40.85
CA THR A 10 17.80 -20.42 -39.57
C THR A 10 17.16 -21.79 -39.77
N MET A 11 17.92 -22.82 -39.53
CA MET A 11 17.41 -24.18 -39.44
C MET A 11 16.58 -24.28 -38.16
N VAL A 12 15.24 -24.24 -38.31
CA VAL A 12 14.32 -24.51 -37.19
C VAL A 12 14.45 -25.98 -36.86
N CYS A 13 15.28 -26.30 -35.89
CA CYS A 13 15.26 -27.60 -35.24
C CYS A 13 13.94 -27.71 -34.46
N ALA A 14 13.03 -28.52 -35.01
CA ALA A 14 11.87 -29.00 -34.28
C ALA A 14 12.35 -29.96 -33.18
N VAL A 15 12.71 -29.42 -32.01
CA VAL A 15 12.83 -30.22 -30.80
C VAL A 15 11.44 -30.33 -30.20
N LEU A 16 10.84 -31.44 -30.50
CA LEU A 16 9.58 -31.92 -29.98
C LEU A 16 9.65 -32.12 -28.47
N GLY A 17 8.95 -31.31 -27.71
CA GLY A 17 8.47 -31.67 -26.40
C GLY A 17 7.35 -32.69 -26.52
N ALA A 18 7.72 -33.95 -26.67
CA ALA A 18 6.78 -35.06 -26.70
C ALA A 18 6.50 -35.52 -25.28
N SER A 19 5.49 -34.96 -24.59
CA SER A 19 4.90 -35.64 -23.44
C SER A 19 3.49 -35.19 -23.03
N ALA A 20 2.96 -34.05 -23.53
CA ALA A 20 1.58 -33.65 -23.24
C ALA A 20 0.55 -34.12 -24.27
N ALA A 21 0.99 -34.78 -25.32
CA ALA A 21 0.17 -35.08 -26.51
C ALA A 21 -0.57 -36.44 -26.47
N ALA A 22 -0.49 -37.21 -25.39
CA ALA A 22 -1.04 -38.56 -25.36
C ALA A 22 -2.57 -38.65 -25.38
N THR A 23 -3.30 -37.55 -25.17
CA THR A 23 -4.76 -37.54 -24.99
C THR A 23 -5.55 -37.03 -26.19
N ILE A 24 -4.97 -36.16 -27.03
CA ILE A 24 -5.70 -35.56 -28.17
C ILE A 24 -5.51 -36.39 -29.42
N GLN A 25 -6.60 -36.96 -29.96
CA GLN A 25 -6.63 -37.71 -31.23
C GLN A 25 -7.27 -36.84 -32.35
N PRO A 26 -6.49 -36.09 -33.15
CA PRO A 26 -7.00 -35.05 -34.02
C PRO A 26 -8.05 -35.57 -35.02
N LYS A 27 -7.78 -36.68 -35.72
CA LYS A 27 -8.70 -37.28 -36.67
C LYS A 27 -10.04 -37.66 -36.05
N LYS A 28 -10.05 -38.13 -34.82
CA LYS A 28 -11.26 -38.50 -34.06
C LYS A 28 -12.00 -37.22 -33.67
N VAL A 29 -11.31 -36.20 -33.15
CA VAL A 29 -11.90 -34.92 -32.78
C VAL A 29 -12.54 -34.24 -34.00
N VAL A 30 -11.85 -34.09 -35.14
CA VAL A 30 -12.39 -33.51 -36.38
C VAL A 30 -13.62 -34.28 -36.85
N LYS A 31 -13.61 -35.62 -36.81
CA LYS A 31 -14.77 -36.44 -37.17
C LYS A 31 -15.97 -36.18 -36.23
N GLN A 32 -15.71 -36.05 -34.94
CA GLN A 32 -16.76 -35.78 -33.95
C GLN A 32 -17.30 -34.36 -34.04
N MET A 33 -16.47 -33.35 -34.37
CA MET A 33 -16.88 -31.96 -34.57
C MET A 33 -17.94 -31.79 -35.67
N LYS A 34 -17.95 -32.66 -36.70
CA LYS A 34 -18.99 -32.64 -37.76
C LYS A 34 -20.42 -32.88 -37.25
N LYS A 35 -20.56 -33.47 -36.04
CA LYS A 35 -21.85 -33.76 -35.38
C LYS A 35 -22.00 -33.01 -34.06
N ALA A 36 -21.03 -32.21 -33.67
CA ALA A 36 -21.03 -31.48 -32.44
C ALA A 36 -21.78 -30.16 -32.56
N VAL A 37 -22.41 -29.72 -31.49
CA VAL A 37 -23.04 -28.40 -31.35
C VAL A 37 -22.09 -27.38 -30.74
N GLY A 38 -20.92 -27.83 -30.27
CA GLY A 38 -19.91 -26.99 -29.63
C GLY A 38 -18.66 -27.77 -29.24
N VAL A 39 -17.75 -27.13 -28.53
CA VAL A 39 -16.50 -27.73 -28.03
C VAL A 39 -16.12 -27.17 -26.70
N THR A 40 -15.61 -28.03 -25.82
CA THR A 40 -14.92 -27.62 -24.58
C THR A 40 -13.42 -27.84 -24.75
N ILE A 41 -12.60 -26.84 -24.40
CA ILE A 41 -11.14 -26.88 -24.49
C ILE A 41 -10.57 -26.47 -23.14
N THR A 42 -9.65 -27.27 -22.60
CA THR A 42 -8.89 -26.89 -21.41
C THR A 42 -7.47 -26.52 -21.78
N TYR A 43 -6.92 -25.50 -21.12
CA TYR A 43 -5.56 -24.99 -21.36
C TYR A 43 -4.73 -25.06 -20.08
N GLY A 44 -3.46 -25.36 -20.24
CA GLY A 44 -2.47 -25.36 -19.16
C GLY A 44 -1.09 -25.02 -19.70
N SER A 45 -0.07 -24.92 -18.84
CA SER A 45 1.30 -24.69 -19.32
C SER A 45 1.75 -25.83 -20.23
N ASP A 46 2.77 -25.61 -21.04
CA ASP A 46 3.35 -26.62 -21.95
C ASP A 46 4.06 -27.79 -21.23
N LYS A 47 4.26 -27.71 -19.90
CA LYS A 47 4.79 -28.81 -19.09
C LYS A 47 3.78 -29.97 -19.01
N ALA A 48 4.28 -31.21 -19.10
CA ALA A 48 3.44 -32.42 -19.20
C ALA A 48 2.42 -32.55 -18.06
N ASP A 49 2.86 -32.40 -16.82
CA ASP A 49 2.06 -32.64 -15.61
C ASP A 49 1.40 -31.40 -15.05
N ALA A 50 1.46 -30.27 -15.78
CA ALA A 50 0.87 -29.04 -15.30
C ALA A 50 -0.66 -29.11 -15.36
N PRO A 51 -1.36 -28.71 -14.29
CA PRO A 51 -2.82 -28.71 -14.28
C PRO A 51 -3.39 -27.71 -15.28
N ALA A 52 -4.63 -27.97 -15.72
CA ALA A 52 -5.38 -27.01 -16.52
C ALA A 52 -5.64 -25.74 -15.68
N ARG A 53 -5.52 -24.58 -16.35
CA ARG A 53 -5.74 -23.25 -15.73
C ARG A 53 -6.90 -22.49 -16.32
N THR A 54 -7.30 -22.82 -17.53
CA THR A 54 -8.37 -22.13 -18.24
C THR A 54 -9.25 -23.16 -18.94
N ARG A 55 -10.55 -22.95 -18.86
CA ARG A 55 -11.56 -23.70 -19.59
C ARG A 55 -12.30 -22.79 -20.54
N VAL A 56 -12.43 -23.19 -21.79
CA VAL A 56 -13.20 -22.52 -22.83
C VAL A 56 -14.33 -23.44 -23.24
N VAL A 57 -15.56 -22.95 -23.19
CA VAL A 57 -16.77 -23.63 -23.67
C VAL A 57 -17.35 -22.82 -24.81
N MET A 58 -17.42 -23.40 -25.98
CA MET A 58 -17.98 -22.81 -27.21
C MET A 58 -19.21 -23.58 -27.65
N CYS A 59 -20.35 -22.91 -27.85
CA CYS A 59 -21.59 -23.50 -28.37
C CYS A 59 -22.30 -22.50 -29.28
N GLY A 60 -22.56 -22.92 -30.51
CA GLY A 60 -23.04 -22.02 -31.55
C GLY A 60 -21.99 -20.96 -31.90
N ASP A 61 -22.35 -19.69 -31.77
CA ASP A 61 -21.50 -18.50 -31.98
C ASP A 61 -21.04 -17.85 -30.65
N ARG A 62 -21.26 -18.54 -29.51
CA ARG A 62 -21.00 -17.99 -28.18
C ARG A 62 -20.00 -18.81 -27.40
N GLN A 63 -19.11 -18.13 -26.73
CA GLN A 63 -18.04 -18.71 -25.94
C GLN A 63 -18.03 -18.19 -24.52
N ARG A 64 -17.74 -19.06 -23.54
CA ARG A 64 -17.44 -18.74 -22.16
C ARG A 64 -16.03 -19.18 -21.82
N ILE A 65 -15.26 -18.33 -21.14
CA ILE A 65 -13.90 -18.56 -20.70
C ILE A 65 -13.87 -18.46 -19.17
N GLU A 66 -13.47 -19.52 -18.53
CA GLU A 66 -13.40 -19.63 -17.06
C GLU A 66 -11.96 -19.91 -16.63
N GLY A 67 -11.46 -19.16 -15.66
CA GLY A 67 -10.24 -19.50 -14.94
C GLY A 67 -10.49 -20.69 -14.02
N ILE A 68 -9.62 -21.69 -14.08
CA ILE A 68 -9.57 -22.78 -13.11
C ILE A 68 -8.58 -22.31 -12.02
N GLN A 69 -9.09 -21.65 -10.98
CA GLN A 69 -8.28 -21.08 -9.91
C GLN A 69 -7.94 -22.16 -8.86
N SER A 70 -6.75 -22.06 -8.26
CA SER A 70 -6.46 -22.77 -7.02
C SER A 70 -7.27 -22.16 -5.88
N ALA A 71 -7.63 -22.94 -4.88
CA ALA A 71 -8.41 -22.48 -3.71
C ALA A 71 -7.81 -21.24 -3.03
N ARG A 72 -6.49 -21.09 -3.03
CA ARG A 72 -5.75 -19.97 -2.40
C ARG A 72 -6.03 -18.59 -3.03
N PHE A 73 -6.46 -18.51 -4.30
CA PHE A 73 -6.74 -17.23 -4.98
C PHE A 73 -8.22 -16.86 -5.03
N GLN A 74 -9.12 -17.77 -4.64
CA GLN A 74 -10.56 -17.56 -4.78
C GLN A 74 -11.10 -16.52 -3.78
N ASP A 75 -10.42 -16.34 -2.65
CA ASP A 75 -10.91 -15.52 -1.55
C ASP A 75 -10.50 -14.04 -1.67
N PHE A 76 -9.45 -13.73 -2.43
CA PHE A 76 -8.89 -12.37 -2.52
C PHE A 76 -9.34 -11.55 -3.73
N PHE A 77 -9.72 -12.21 -4.83
CA PHE A 77 -10.09 -11.50 -6.06
C PHE A 77 -11.47 -11.93 -6.56
N PRO A 78 -12.26 -10.98 -7.08
CA PRO A 78 -13.54 -11.31 -7.69
C PRO A 78 -13.38 -12.37 -8.78
N LYS A 79 -14.26 -13.36 -8.80
CA LYS A 79 -14.28 -14.37 -9.84
C LYS A 79 -14.65 -13.73 -11.15
N GLU A 80 -13.70 -13.67 -12.08
CA GLU A 80 -13.89 -13.11 -13.42
C GLU A 80 -14.19 -14.22 -14.44
N THR A 81 -15.22 -14.01 -15.27
CA THR A 81 -15.58 -14.87 -16.39
C THR A 81 -15.65 -14.01 -17.64
N SER A 82 -15.04 -14.48 -18.73
CA SER A 82 -15.10 -13.78 -20.02
C SER A 82 -16.04 -14.50 -20.99
N TYR A 83 -16.73 -13.73 -21.81
CA TYR A 83 -17.66 -14.24 -22.82
C TYR A 83 -17.38 -13.60 -24.18
N VAL A 84 -17.47 -14.39 -25.25
CA VAL A 84 -17.31 -13.91 -26.62
C VAL A 84 -18.56 -14.22 -27.39
N ASP A 85 -19.10 -13.24 -28.12
CA ASP A 85 -20.17 -13.35 -29.08
C ASP A 85 -19.57 -13.13 -30.46
N PHE A 86 -19.32 -14.21 -31.19
CA PHE A 86 -18.78 -14.16 -32.56
C PHE A 86 -19.80 -13.64 -33.56
N GLY A 87 -21.09 -13.85 -33.30
CA GLY A 87 -22.19 -13.35 -34.17
C GLY A 87 -22.29 -11.82 -34.14
N ASN A 88 -22.06 -11.20 -32.96
CA ASN A 88 -22.12 -9.76 -32.80
C ASN A 88 -20.72 -9.11 -32.68
N ASN A 89 -19.62 -9.85 -32.80
CA ASN A 89 -18.25 -9.37 -32.69
C ASN A 89 -17.97 -8.61 -31.38
N THR A 90 -18.50 -9.12 -30.27
CA THR A 90 -18.33 -8.50 -28.96
C THR A 90 -17.76 -9.50 -27.93
N TYR A 91 -16.98 -8.99 -27.01
CA TYR A 91 -16.63 -9.77 -25.82
C TYR A 91 -16.91 -9.01 -24.53
N TYR A 92 -17.27 -9.76 -23.49
CA TYR A 92 -17.61 -9.27 -22.18
C TYR A 92 -16.65 -9.85 -21.16
N GLN A 93 -16.21 -9.03 -20.22
CA GLN A 93 -15.59 -9.46 -18.97
C GLN A 93 -16.60 -9.20 -17.85
N MET A 94 -16.94 -10.21 -17.08
CA MET A 94 -17.93 -10.14 -16.00
C MET A 94 -17.31 -10.63 -14.71
N ALA A 95 -17.59 -9.95 -13.60
CA ALA A 95 -17.17 -10.35 -12.27
C ALA A 95 -18.30 -10.25 -11.26
N LEU A 96 -18.33 -11.18 -10.33
CA LEU A 96 -19.14 -11.13 -9.12
C LEU A 96 -18.28 -10.55 -7.99
N LEU A 97 -18.66 -9.38 -7.47
CA LEU A 97 -17.99 -8.70 -6.37
C LEU A 97 -18.38 -9.31 -5.03
N GLN A 98 -17.58 -9.06 -3.98
CA GLN A 98 -17.85 -9.58 -2.63
C GLN A 98 -19.16 -9.06 -2.02
N ASN A 99 -19.60 -7.86 -2.38
CA ASN A 99 -20.89 -7.30 -1.95
C ASN A 99 -22.10 -7.92 -2.65
N GLY A 100 -21.90 -8.90 -3.54
CA GLY A 100 -22.93 -9.56 -4.32
C GLY A 100 -23.30 -8.87 -5.63
N ASP A 101 -22.76 -7.70 -5.92
CA ASP A 101 -22.99 -7.01 -7.20
C ASP A 101 -22.29 -7.72 -8.34
N THR A 102 -22.97 -7.77 -9.50
CA THR A 102 -22.36 -8.24 -10.75
C THR A 102 -22.05 -7.03 -11.63
N VAL A 103 -20.82 -6.97 -12.12
CA VAL A 103 -20.32 -5.90 -13.01
C VAL A 103 -19.72 -6.49 -14.26
N CYS A 104 -19.79 -5.75 -15.37
CA CYS A 104 -19.16 -6.17 -16.61
C CYS A 104 -18.56 -5.01 -17.39
N SER A 105 -17.63 -5.35 -18.29
CA SER A 105 -17.20 -4.47 -19.37
C SER A 105 -17.44 -5.14 -20.70
N LYS A 106 -17.81 -4.34 -21.70
CA LYS A 106 -18.06 -4.77 -23.08
C LYS A 106 -17.02 -4.15 -24.01
N ARG A 107 -16.54 -4.93 -24.97
CA ARG A 107 -15.63 -4.46 -26.04
C ARG A 107 -16.01 -5.09 -27.37
N GLU A 108 -15.76 -4.36 -28.43
CA GLU A 108 -15.90 -4.87 -29.80
C GLU A 108 -14.58 -5.42 -30.29
N PHE A 109 -14.65 -6.37 -31.24
CA PHE A 109 -13.48 -6.91 -31.92
C PHE A 109 -13.80 -7.12 -33.42
N LYS A 110 -12.75 -7.24 -34.22
CA LYS A 110 -12.83 -7.78 -35.59
C LYS A 110 -11.97 -9.02 -35.65
N VAL A 111 -12.47 -10.05 -36.27
CA VAL A 111 -11.73 -11.29 -36.48
C VAL A 111 -10.48 -11.01 -37.34
N ASN A 112 -9.33 -11.51 -36.92
CA ASN A 112 -8.03 -11.33 -37.56
C ASN A 112 -7.52 -9.87 -37.65
N ASP A 113 -8.11 -8.92 -36.92
CA ASP A 113 -7.74 -7.50 -36.97
C ASP A 113 -6.34 -7.21 -36.36
N LYS A 114 -5.99 -7.91 -35.29
CA LYS A 114 -4.76 -7.66 -34.53
C LYS A 114 -3.61 -8.59 -34.86
N PHE A 115 -3.91 -9.79 -35.37
CA PHE A 115 -2.92 -10.82 -35.60
C PHE A 115 -2.44 -10.85 -37.04
N ASN A 116 -1.12 -10.83 -37.23
CA ASN A 116 -0.47 -11.06 -38.53
C ASN A 116 0.02 -12.52 -38.58
N VAL A 117 -0.48 -13.27 -39.59
CA VAL A 117 0.00 -14.63 -39.86
C VAL A 117 1.45 -14.57 -40.35
N VAL A 118 2.34 -15.30 -39.70
CA VAL A 118 3.78 -15.28 -39.99
C VAL A 118 4.31 -16.62 -40.51
N ALA A 119 3.62 -17.73 -40.22
CA ALA A 119 4.01 -19.07 -40.69
C ALA A 119 2.83 -20.07 -40.56
N ASP A 120 3.01 -21.20 -41.21
CA ASP A 120 2.21 -22.41 -41.00
C ASP A 120 3.00 -23.45 -40.20
N THR A 121 2.29 -24.27 -39.45
CA THR A 121 2.90 -25.37 -38.64
C THR A 121 1.89 -26.52 -38.46
N THR A 122 2.37 -27.59 -37.84
CA THR A 122 1.49 -28.65 -37.30
C THR A 122 1.66 -28.71 -35.81
N PHE A 123 0.56 -28.61 -35.06
CA PHE A 123 0.57 -28.70 -33.61
C PHE A 123 -0.57 -29.59 -33.11
N LEU A 124 -0.29 -30.46 -32.16
CA LEU A 124 -1.23 -31.49 -31.67
C LEU A 124 -1.88 -32.32 -32.80
N GLY A 125 -1.18 -32.44 -33.96
CA GLY A 125 -1.66 -33.13 -35.16
C GLY A 125 -2.69 -32.37 -36.02
N PHE A 126 -2.98 -31.08 -35.71
CA PHE A 126 -3.78 -30.19 -36.52
C PHE A 126 -2.89 -29.29 -37.40
N LYS A 127 -3.36 -28.94 -38.58
CA LYS A 127 -2.75 -27.86 -39.37
C LYS A 127 -3.03 -26.54 -38.68
N CYS A 128 -2.00 -25.76 -38.41
CA CYS A 128 -2.10 -24.52 -37.67
C CYS A 128 -1.43 -23.36 -38.42
N LYS A 129 -1.97 -22.16 -38.25
CA LYS A 129 -1.32 -20.91 -38.57
C LYS A 129 -0.67 -20.36 -37.27
N ILE A 130 0.52 -19.79 -37.42
CA ILE A 130 1.20 -19.01 -36.38
C ILE A 130 0.92 -17.55 -36.67
N ALA A 131 0.32 -16.85 -35.71
CA ALA A 131 0.04 -15.43 -35.84
C ALA A 131 0.54 -14.65 -34.63
N ARG A 132 1.01 -13.41 -34.88
CA ARG A 132 1.64 -12.54 -33.88
C ARG A 132 1.00 -11.17 -33.86
N THR A 133 1.01 -10.57 -32.67
CA THR A 133 0.69 -9.16 -32.44
C THR A 133 1.57 -8.59 -31.34
N ILE A 134 1.65 -7.26 -31.23
CA ILE A 134 2.38 -6.57 -30.17
C ILE A 134 1.39 -5.80 -29.31
N ILE A 135 1.40 -6.07 -28.01
CA ILE A 135 0.56 -5.38 -27.02
C ILE A 135 1.47 -4.92 -25.87
N ASN A 136 1.51 -3.61 -25.63
CA ASN A 136 2.33 -3.00 -24.57
C ASN A 136 3.79 -3.52 -24.61
N SER A 137 4.43 -3.46 -25.78
CA SER A 137 5.79 -3.94 -26.04
C SER A 137 6.01 -5.46 -25.89
N ASN A 138 4.97 -6.24 -25.61
CA ASN A 138 5.07 -7.70 -25.54
C ASN A 138 4.64 -8.33 -26.87
N THR A 139 5.41 -9.30 -27.34
CA THR A 139 5.02 -10.15 -28.46
C THR A 139 4.05 -11.21 -27.97
N MET A 140 2.80 -11.12 -28.47
CA MET A 140 1.78 -12.15 -28.28
C MET A 140 1.75 -13.04 -29.51
N GLU A 141 1.80 -14.35 -29.32
CA GLU A 141 1.77 -15.34 -30.38
C GLU A 141 0.66 -16.33 -30.12
N VAL A 142 -0.11 -16.66 -31.16
CA VAL A 142 -1.12 -17.71 -31.13
C VAL A 142 -0.90 -18.69 -32.28
N TRP A 143 -1.12 -19.98 -31.99
CA TRP A 143 -1.19 -21.03 -33.00
C TRP A 143 -2.61 -21.55 -33.05
N TYR A 144 -3.27 -21.38 -34.18
CA TYR A 144 -4.67 -21.70 -34.32
C TYR A 144 -4.95 -22.58 -35.55
N THR A 145 -6.02 -23.38 -35.45
CA THR A 145 -6.47 -24.27 -36.52
C THR A 145 -7.88 -23.95 -36.98
N THR A 146 -8.13 -24.06 -38.28
CA THR A 146 -9.47 -24.00 -38.85
C THR A 146 -10.08 -25.39 -39.05
N ASP A 147 -9.34 -26.48 -38.80
CA ASP A 147 -9.78 -27.87 -39.01
C ASP A 147 -11.02 -28.24 -38.18
N LEU A 148 -11.34 -27.48 -37.14
CA LEU A 148 -12.47 -27.75 -36.24
C LEU A 148 -13.77 -27.07 -36.65
N GLY A 149 -13.75 -26.17 -37.67
CA GLY A 149 -14.92 -25.51 -38.22
C GLY A 149 -15.64 -24.53 -37.31
N VAL A 150 -14.98 -24.12 -36.21
CA VAL A 150 -15.43 -23.10 -35.24
C VAL A 150 -14.27 -22.21 -34.84
N SER A 151 -14.58 -21.03 -34.30
CA SER A 151 -13.58 -20.14 -33.70
C SER A 151 -13.68 -20.21 -32.19
N ALA A 152 -12.52 -20.33 -31.49
CA ALA A 152 -12.45 -20.28 -30.06
C ALA A 152 -11.09 -19.74 -29.60
N THR A 153 -11.07 -18.87 -28.60
CA THR A 153 -9.85 -18.26 -28.06
C THR A 153 -9.89 -18.16 -26.54
N PRO A 154 -8.81 -18.53 -25.83
CA PRO A 154 -8.71 -18.29 -24.40
C PRO A 154 -8.33 -16.85 -24.05
N THR A 155 -7.92 -16.04 -25.03
CA THR A 155 -7.37 -14.68 -24.83
C THR A 155 -7.99 -13.65 -25.79
N PRO A 156 -9.31 -13.38 -25.72
CA PRO A 156 -9.97 -12.46 -26.66
C PRO A 156 -9.42 -11.03 -26.62
N GLY A 157 -8.87 -10.61 -25.49
CA GLY A 157 -8.22 -9.31 -25.34
C GLY A 157 -6.95 -9.12 -26.19
N TRP A 158 -6.30 -10.20 -26.59
CA TRP A 158 -5.14 -10.14 -27.50
C TRP A 158 -5.57 -10.02 -28.96
N GLY A 159 -6.76 -10.43 -29.27
CA GLY A 159 -7.36 -10.51 -30.59
C GLY A 159 -8.06 -11.85 -30.80
N VAL A 160 -8.88 -11.90 -31.84
CA VAL A 160 -9.68 -13.08 -32.18
C VAL A 160 -9.27 -13.54 -33.58
N THR A 161 -9.02 -14.85 -33.71
CA THR A 161 -8.70 -15.51 -34.99
C THR A 161 -9.92 -16.24 -35.58
N ASP A 162 -9.87 -16.56 -36.85
CA ASP A 162 -10.90 -17.34 -37.58
C ASP A 162 -10.82 -18.84 -37.31
N GLY A 163 -10.23 -19.27 -36.22
CA GLY A 163 -10.09 -20.66 -35.82
C GLY A 163 -9.91 -20.88 -34.32
N VAL A 164 -9.66 -22.12 -33.96
CA VAL A 164 -9.43 -22.52 -32.58
C VAL A 164 -7.97 -22.32 -32.21
N VAL A 165 -7.69 -21.48 -31.22
CA VAL A 165 -6.34 -21.29 -30.66
C VAL A 165 -5.96 -22.52 -29.86
N LEU A 166 -4.88 -23.21 -30.27
CA LEU A 166 -4.36 -24.40 -29.58
C LEU A 166 -3.14 -24.11 -28.70
N ARG A 167 -2.40 -23.03 -29.02
CA ARG A 167 -1.26 -22.56 -28.24
C ARG A 167 -1.28 -21.03 -28.23
N TYR A 168 -0.97 -20.45 -27.09
CA TYR A 168 -0.71 -19.01 -27.00
C TYR A 168 0.48 -18.74 -26.09
N SER A 169 1.22 -17.68 -26.38
CA SER A 169 2.38 -17.30 -25.58
C SER A 169 2.61 -15.78 -25.57
N ARG A 170 3.23 -15.30 -24.50
CA ARG A 170 3.75 -13.95 -24.35
C ARG A 170 5.27 -14.00 -24.26
N ASN A 171 5.95 -13.31 -25.18
CA ASN A 171 7.41 -13.25 -25.32
C ASN A 171 8.08 -14.65 -25.38
N GLY A 172 7.35 -15.68 -25.82
CA GLY A 172 7.86 -17.05 -25.86
C GLY A 172 8.09 -17.71 -24.49
N GLN A 173 7.95 -16.97 -23.38
CA GLN A 173 8.22 -17.46 -22.02
C GLN A 173 6.95 -17.95 -21.30
N TYR A 174 5.88 -17.16 -21.33
CA TYR A 174 4.59 -17.59 -20.80
C TYR A 174 3.85 -18.36 -21.90
N VAL A 175 3.90 -19.68 -21.83
CA VAL A 175 3.30 -20.59 -22.84
C VAL A 175 2.13 -21.34 -22.24
N GLN A 176 1.00 -21.34 -22.93
CA GLN A 176 -0.17 -22.17 -22.62
C GLN A 176 -0.58 -22.95 -23.85
N VAL A 177 -1.00 -24.18 -23.65
CA VAL A 177 -1.40 -25.11 -24.72
C VAL A 177 -2.72 -25.77 -24.39
N ALA A 178 -3.48 -26.14 -25.41
CA ALA A 178 -4.64 -27.01 -25.25
C ALA A 178 -4.20 -28.37 -24.70
N LYS A 179 -4.78 -28.77 -23.58
CA LYS A 179 -4.55 -30.06 -22.90
C LYS A 179 -5.58 -31.08 -23.33
N GLU A 180 -6.80 -30.63 -23.53
CA GLU A 180 -7.92 -31.47 -23.91
C GLU A 180 -8.87 -30.72 -24.83
N ILE A 181 -9.47 -31.43 -25.81
CA ILE A 181 -10.47 -30.92 -26.74
C ILE A 181 -11.62 -31.91 -26.78
N VAL A 182 -12.78 -31.52 -26.26
CA VAL A 182 -13.97 -32.39 -26.15
C VAL A 182 -15.12 -31.81 -26.96
N PRO A 183 -15.47 -32.43 -28.09
CA PRO A 183 -16.68 -32.06 -28.86
C PRO A 183 -17.96 -32.26 -28.03
N MET A 184 -18.87 -31.30 -28.07
CA MET A 184 -20.12 -31.30 -27.30
C MET A 184 -21.27 -31.82 -28.19
N THR A 185 -22.02 -32.80 -27.69
CA THR A 185 -23.19 -33.38 -28.35
C THR A 185 -24.52 -32.77 -27.90
N LYS A 186 -24.50 -32.05 -26.77
CA LYS A 186 -25.66 -31.34 -26.20
C LYS A 186 -25.37 -29.85 -26.14
N SER A 187 -26.35 -29.04 -26.48
CA SER A 187 -26.27 -27.58 -26.36
C SER A 187 -26.20 -27.17 -24.88
N GLU A 188 -25.42 -26.14 -24.60
CA GLU A 188 -25.29 -25.52 -23.29
C GLU A 188 -25.58 -24.02 -23.40
N THR A 189 -26.25 -23.44 -22.40
CA THR A 189 -26.43 -22.00 -22.30
C THR A 189 -25.11 -21.35 -21.91
N ILE A 190 -24.51 -20.61 -22.82
CA ILE A 190 -23.19 -20.02 -22.65
C ILE A 190 -23.27 -18.71 -21.88
N PHE A 191 -24.23 -17.83 -22.25
CA PHE A 191 -24.36 -16.52 -21.64
C PHE A 191 -25.22 -16.56 -20.39
N PRO A 192 -24.90 -15.75 -19.35
CA PRO A 192 -25.76 -15.58 -18.18
C PRO A 192 -27.06 -14.86 -18.58
N ALA A 193 -28.08 -14.95 -17.73
CA ALA A 193 -29.32 -14.20 -17.93
C ALA A 193 -29.12 -12.67 -17.90
N SER A 194 -28.09 -12.21 -17.16
CA SER A 194 -27.67 -10.81 -17.10
C SER A 194 -26.15 -10.76 -16.89
N PHE A 195 -25.51 -9.78 -17.53
CA PHE A 195 -24.09 -9.46 -17.30
C PHE A 195 -23.88 -8.50 -16.13
N GLY A 196 -24.95 -8.03 -15.48
CA GLY A 196 -24.88 -7.05 -14.42
C GLY A 196 -24.70 -5.62 -14.94
N LYS A 197 -24.10 -4.75 -14.11
CA LYS A 197 -23.87 -3.35 -14.44
C LYS A 197 -22.71 -3.20 -15.43
N GLU A 198 -23.00 -2.67 -16.64
CA GLU A 198 -21.97 -2.37 -17.64
C GLU A 198 -21.16 -1.13 -17.22
N MET A 199 -19.85 -1.20 -17.38
CA MET A 199 -18.88 -0.16 -17.05
C MET A 199 -17.88 0.04 -18.19
N ASP A 200 -17.31 1.24 -18.27
CA ASP A 200 -16.11 1.47 -19.07
C ASP A 200 -15.00 0.47 -18.69
N PRO A 201 -14.23 -0.09 -19.63
CA PRO A 201 -13.23 -1.11 -19.34
C PRO A 201 -12.15 -0.70 -18.35
N ASN A 202 -11.76 0.59 -18.30
CA ASN A 202 -10.78 1.06 -17.32
C ASN A 202 -11.41 1.16 -15.93
N TYR A 203 -12.65 1.66 -15.86
CA TYR A 203 -13.40 1.74 -14.61
C TYR A 203 -13.77 0.35 -14.06
N TYR A 204 -14.09 -0.60 -14.95
CA TYR A 204 -14.27 -2.01 -14.57
C TYR A 204 -13.03 -2.58 -13.89
N ARG A 205 -11.85 -2.39 -14.49
CA ARG A 205 -10.58 -2.87 -13.90
C ARG A 205 -10.28 -2.19 -12.56
N TYR A 206 -10.50 -0.88 -12.47
CA TYR A 206 -10.38 -0.14 -11.21
C TYR A 206 -11.33 -0.71 -10.14
N THR A 207 -12.59 -0.98 -10.49
CA THR A 207 -13.59 -1.55 -9.57
C THR A 207 -13.15 -2.92 -9.06
N LEU A 208 -12.68 -3.80 -9.93
CA LEU A 208 -12.18 -5.12 -9.51
C LEU A 208 -11.00 -5.00 -8.53
N ASN A 209 -10.02 -4.18 -8.86
CA ASN A 209 -8.83 -4.00 -8.02
C ASN A 209 -9.14 -3.44 -6.63
N ASN A 210 -10.21 -2.65 -6.52
CA ASN A 210 -10.59 -2.01 -5.27
C ASN A 210 -11.76 -2.72 -4.54
N SER A 211 -12.38 -3.72 -5.14
CA SER A 211 -13.56 -4.40 -4.56
C SER A 211 -13.27 -5.11 -3.23
N ASN A 212 -12.03 -5.50 -3.00
CA ASN A 212 -11.58 -6.18 -1.78
C ASN A 212 -10.84 -5.26 -0.81
N VAL A 213 -10.76 -3.95 -1.10
CA VAL A 213 -10.16 -2.97 -0.21
C VAL A 213 -11.22 -2.48 0.77
N ILE A 214 -11.01 -2.73 2.06
CA ILE A 214 -11.87 -2.16 3.10
C ILE A 214 -11.36 -0.76 3.40
N THR A 215 -12.22 0.23 3.25
CA THR A 215 -11.92 1.63 3.60
C THR A 215 -12.73 2.01 4.84
N VAL A 216 -12.05 2.36 5.92
CA VAL A 216 -12.66 2.88 7.14
C VAL A 216 -12.41 4.39 7.20
N PRO A 217 -13.44 5.23 6.96
CA PRO A 217 -13.30 6.67 7.11
C PRO A 217 -13.19 7.02 8.60
N VAL A 218 -12.14 7.77 8.96
CA VAL A 218 -11.91 8.20 10.34
C VAL A 218 -12.26 9.67 10.49
N PHE A 219 -11.62 10.55 9.74
CA PHE A 219 -11.89 12.00 9.72
C PHE A 219 -12.35 12.44 8.33
N ASN A 220 -13.22 13.46 8.28
CA ASN A 220 -13.77 13.96 7.03
C ASN A 220 -13.86 15.50 7.05
N ASP A 221 -12.85 16.18 6.51
CA ASP A 221 -12.64 17.63 6.55
C ASP A 221 -12.72 18.18 7.99
N ASP A 222 -12.27 17.37 8.96
CA ASP A 222 -12.27 17.75 10.37
C ASP A 222 -11.18 18.79 10.65
N ALA A 223 -11.54 19.90 11.33
CA ALA A 223 -10.62 21.01 11.58
C ALA A 223 -9.64 20.70 12.72
N VAL A 224 -8.37 21.00 12.49
CA VAL A 224 -7.27 20.96 13.47
C VAL A 224 -6.69 22.37 13.59
N ASN A 225 -7.19 23.13 14.56
CA ASN A 225 -6.89 24.54 14.72
C ASN A 225 -6.97 25.00 16.19
N PHE A 226 -6.28 26.07 16.53
CA PHE A 226 -6.26 26.61 17.89
C PHE A 226 -7.63 27.20 18.29
N THR A 227 -8.26 26.61 19.31
CA THR A 227 -9.59 27.02 19.79
C THR A 227 -9.70 27.08 21.32
N GLY A 228 -8.67 26.69 22.04
CA GLY A 228 -8.74 26.49 23.48
C GLY A 228 -9.61 25.29 23.90
N ALA A 229 -9.83 24.33 23.00
CA ALA A 229 -10.67 23.17 23.24
C ALA A 229 -10.16 22.31 24.40
N LYS A 230 -11.09 21.92 25.28
CA LYS A 230 -10.83 21.07 26.47
C LYS A 230 -11.24 19.62 26.19
N ALA A 231 -10.66 18.70 26.96
CA ALA A 231 -11.04 17.30 26.91
C ALA A 231 -12.51 17.09 27.30
N PRO A 232 -13.25 16.20 26.62
CA PRO A 232 -14.56 15.72 27.08
C PRO A 232 -14.39 14.75 28.25
N GLU A 233 -15.49 14.39 28.92
CA GLU A 233 -15.46 13.36 29.96
C GLU A 233 -15.21 11.96 29.39
N SER A 234 -15.83 11.65 28.25
CA SER A 234 -15.69 10.37 27.53
C SER A 234 -15.59 10.59 26.02
N ILE A 235 -15.15 9.57 25.29
CA ILE A 235 -15.13 9.57 23.83
C ILE A 235 -16.17 8.59 23.31
N GLU A 236 -17.26 9.13 22.75
CA GLU A 236 -18.32 8.33 22.17
C GLU A 236 -17.92 7.79 20.79
N PRO A 237 -18.41 6.60 20.40
CA PRO A 237 -18.10 6.03 19.09
C PRO A 237 -18.54 6.94 17.93
N ASN A 238 -17.68 7.06 16.93
CA ASN A 238 -17.91 7.81 15.68
C ASN A 238 -18.15 9.33 15.84
N VAL A 239 -17.85 9.89 17.01
CA VAL A 239 -17.89 11.34 17.26
C VAL A 239 -16.45 11.88 17.24
N THR A 240 -16.21 12.95 16.47
CA THR A 240 -14.94 13.64 16.46
C THR A 240 -14.87 14.67 17.59
N TYR A 241 -13.88 14.55 18.46
CA TYR A 241 -13.60 15.48 19.55
C TYR A 241 -12.32 16.26 19.27
N ARG A 242 -12.36 17.57 19.52
CA ARG A 242 -11.19 18.44 19.46
C ARG A 242 -10.67 18.64 20.88
N VAL A 243 -9.37 18.44 21.09
CA VAL A 243 -8.73 18.48 22.42
C VAL A 243 -7.35 19.12 22.34
N GLY A 244 -6.65 19.25 23.47
CA GLY A 244 -5.27 19.77 23.52
C GLY A 244 -5.16 21.18 22.96
N GLY A 245 -6.06 22.09 23.35
CA GLY A 245 -6.12 23.45 22.80
C GLY A 245 -6.71 23.51 21.38
N GLY A 246 -6.98 22.38 20.73
CA GLY A 246 -7.51 22.27 19.38
C GLY A 246 -6.53 21.69 18.36
N SER A 247 -5.28 21.45 18.77
CA SER A 247 -4.24 20.85 17.91
C SER A 247 -4.40 19.35 17.69
N ILE A 248 -5.27 18.70 18.45
CA ILE A 248 -5.57 17.27 18.37
C ILE A 248 -7.05 17.07 18.08
N ILE A 249 -7.36 16.15 17.17
CA ILE A 249 -8.69 15.57 17.04
C ILE A 249 -8.64 14.09 17.37
N LEU A 250 -9.67 13.60 18.06
CA LEU A 250 -9.82 12.21 18.49
C LEU A 250 -11.12 11.64 17.98
N LYS A 251 -11.12 10.36 17.62
CA LYS A 251 -12.32 9.62 17.28
C LYS A 251 -12.18 8.16 17.70
N LYS A 252 -13.23 7.61 18.32
CA LYS A 252 -13.35 6.19 18.60
C LYS A 252 -14.02 5.52 17.41
N VAL A 253 -13.39 4.50 16.83
CA VAL A 253 -13.87 3.77 15.65
C VAL A 253 -13.77 2.27 15.86
N THR A 254 -14.62 1.51 15.18
CA THR A 254 -14.50 0.05 15.11
C THR A 254 -13.80 -0.36 13.83
N LEU A 255 -12.71 -1.07 13.96
CA LEU A 255 -11.82 -1.49 12.87
C LEU A 255 -12.01 -2.99 12.56
N PRO A 256 -11.89 -3.40 11.29
CA PRO A 256 -11.95 -4.81 10.91
C PRO A 256 -10.71 -5.57 11.40
N LYS A 257 -10.79 -6.91 11.37
CA LYS A 257 -9.60 -7.75 11.55
C LYS A 257 -8.61 -7.54 10.42
N SER A 258 -7.34 -7.68 10.74
CA SER A 258 -6.23 -7.37 9.84
C SER A 258 -5.34 -8.57 9.51
N ASP A 259 -5.65 -9.80 9.99
CA ASP A 259 -4.77 -10.98 9.83
C ASP A 259 -4.30 -11.21 8.40
N ASP A 260 -5.19 -11.05 7.43
CA ASP A 260 -4.95 -11.23 5.99
C ASP A 260 -4.88 -9.90 5.21
N ARG A 261 -4.58 -8.79 5.89
CA ARG A 261 -4.63 -7.44 5.31
C ARG A 261 -3.35 -6.64 5.52
N ASP A 262 -2.95 -5.92 4.48
CA ASP A 262 -2.00 -4.82 4.61
C ASP A 262 -2.73 -3.53 4.95
N VAL A 263 -2.30 -2.85 6.00
CA VAL A 263 -2.98 -1.68 6.53
C VAL A 263 -2.22 -0.40 6.21
N PHE A 264 -2.94 0.58 5.66
CA PHE A 264 -2.40 1.89 5.32
C PHE A 264 -3.20 3.01 5.97
N VAL A 265 -2.50 4.00 6.50
CA VAL A 265 -3.05 5.33 6.80
C VAL A 265 -2.97 6.16 5.53
N GLU A 266 -4.09 6.74 5.09
CA GLU A 266 -4.15 7.76 4.04
C GLU A 266 -4.80 9.02 4.63
N LEU A 267 -4.03 10.10 4.69
CA LEU A 267 -4.45 11.39 5.23
C LEU A 267 -4.24 12.48 4.20
N THR A 268 -5.31 13.18 3.85
CA THR A 268 -5.24 14.41 3.05
C THR A 268 -5.38 15.61 3.99
N GLN A 269 -4.38 16.48 3.98
CA GLN A 269 -4.35 17.70 4.76
C GLN A 269 -4.61 18.92 3.86
N TYR A 270 -5.44 19.81 4.35
CA TYR A 270 -5.77 21.09 3.70
C TYR A 270 -5.29 22.24 4.55
N SER A 271 -4.57 23.19 3.96
CA SER A 271 -4.22 24.44 4.64
C SER A 271 -5.44 25.36 4.72
N LYS A 272 -5.76 25.85 5.92
CA LYS A 272 -6.86 26.79 6.15
C LYS A 272 -6.37 28.20 6.52
N GLY A 273 -5.08 28.34 6.86
CA GLY A 273 -4.53 29.67 7.18
C GLY A 273 -3.23 29.68 7.98
N ASP A 274 -2.79 28.54 8.52
CA ASP A 274 -1.51 28.49 9.23
C ASP A 274 -0.33 28.80 8.28
N ALA A 275 0.63 29.56 8.78
CA ALA A 275 1.73 30.08 7.99
C ALA A 275 2.92 29.13 7.88
N TYR A 276 3.11 28.22 8.85
CA TYR A 276 4.36 27.50 9.04
C TYR A 276 4.25 26.01 8.69
N ASP A 277 5.40 25.41 8.41
CA ASP A 277 5.56 23.98 8.34
C ASP A 277 5.44 23.37 9.75
N ARG A 278 4.46 22.50 9.94
CA ARG A 278 4.10 21.96 11.25
C ARG A 278 4.36 20.47 11.33
N THR A 279 4.82 20.03 12.50
CA THR A 279 4.81 18.62 12.86
C THR A 279 3.39 18.10 12.96
N GLY A 280 3.09 17.06 12.20
CA GLY A 280 1.84 16.32 12.26
C GLY A 280 2.08 14.87 12.68
N SER A 281 1.09 14.26 13.31
CA SER A 281 1.15 12.86 13.73
C SER A 281 -0.23 12.22 13.72
N VAL A 282 -0.29 10.98 13.24
CA VAL A 282 -1.44 10.09 13.44
C VAL A 282 -1.04 9.04 14.45
N PHE A 283 -1.86 8.81 15.44
CA PHE A 283 -1.58 7.88 16.52
C PHE A 283 -2.84 7.18 17.02
N ILE A 284 -2.68 6.10 17.76
CA ILE A 284 -3.74 5.50 18.57
C ILE A 284 -3.46 5.71 20.05
N ILE A 285 -4.53 5.74 20.85
CA ILE A 285 -4.46 5.76 22.30
C ILE A 285 -4.75 4.35 22.80
N PRO A 286 -3.74 3.58 23.23
CA PRO A 286 -3.97 2.30 23.87
C PRO A 286 -4.73 2.49 25.20
N VAL A 287 -5.75 1.63 25.42
CA VAL A 287 -6.61 1.66 26.63
C VAL A 287 -6.55 0.35 27.40
N ASP A 288 -5.49 -0.43 27.21
CA ASP A 288 -5.26 -1.74 27.79
C ASP A 288 -4.56 -1.69 29.17
N LYS A 289 -4.33 -0.50 29.72
CA LYS A 289 -3.81 -0.26 31.07
C LYS A 289 -4.70 0.67 31.89
N GLU A 290 -4.41 0.83 33.17
CA GLU A 290 -5.18 1.66 34.10
C GLU A 290 -5.28 3.11 33.62
N LYS A 291 -4.17 3.66 33.05
CA LYS A 291 -4.08 5.02 32.56
C LYS A 291 -3.72 5.05 31.08
N SER A 292 -4.20 6.06 30.41
CA SER A 292 -4.00 6.29 28.98
C SER A 292 -3.60 7.74 28.69
N PHE A 293 -3.22 8.01 27.46
CA PHE A 293 -2.99 9.38 27.01
C PHE A 293 -4.25 10.26 27.11
N PHE A 294 -5.43 9.68 27.09
CA PHE A 294 -6.66 10.43 27.29
C PHE A 294 -6.76 11.02 28.70
N ASP A 295 -6.23 10.33 29.71
CA ASP A 295 -6.13 10.86 31.07
C ASP A 295 -5.15 12.03 31.13
N MET A 296 -4.02 11.94 30.42
CA MET A 296 -3.06 13.04 30.30
C MET A 296 -3.67 14.28 29.60
N ILE A 297 -4.52 14.09 28.59
CA ILE A 297 -5.23 15.20 27.92
C ILE A 297 -6.14 15.94 28.91
N LYS A 298 -6.77 15.24 29.87
CA LYS A 298 -7.58 15.86 30.91
C LYS A 298 -6.74 16.56 31.96
N ASN A 299 -5.62 15.96 32.34
CA ASN A 299 -4.67 16.53 33.29
C ASN A 299 -3.26 15.99 33.03
N LEU A 300 -2.35 16.86 32.63
CA LEU A 300 -0.95 16.54 32.32
C LEU A 300 -0.24 15.73 33.43
N LYS A 301 -0.60 15.96 34.69
CA LYS A 301 0.04 15.33 35.85
C LYS A 301 -0.65 14.02 36.29
N SER A 302 -1.67 13.56 35.59
CA SER A 302 -2.43 12.35 35.97
C SER A 302 -1.73 11.05 35.61
N VAL A 303 -0.71 11.10 34.75
CA VAL A 303 0.00 9.93 34.25
C VAL A 303 1.45 9.89 34.74
N PRO A 304 2.07 8.71 34.86
CA PRO A 304 3.50 8.59 35.12
C PRO A 304 4.31 9.17 33.95
N GLY A 305 5.60 9.36 34.17
CA GLY A 305 6.47 9.96 33.18
C GLY A 305 7.94 9.68 33.44
N PHE A 306 8.76 10.45 32.76
CA PHE A 306 10.21 10.37 32.84
C PHE A 306 10.77 11.51 33.71
N THR A 307 11.60 11.19 34.69
CA THR A 307 12.36 12.19 35.45
C THR A 307 13.79 12.23 34.94
N ALA A 308 14.19 13.36 34.39
CA ALA A 308 15.56 13.57 33.91
C ALA A 308 16.56 13.76 35.05
N ASN A 309 17.86 13.63 34.76
CA ASN A 309 18.94 13.77 35.76
C ASN A 309 18.95 15.15 36.43
N ASN A 310 18.42 16.19 35.77
CA ASN A 310 18.27 17.54 36.35
C ASN A 310 17.03 17.69 37.25
N GLY A 311 16.29 16.62 37.49
CA GLY A 311 15.11 16.59 38.37
C GLY A 311 13.81 17.07 37.68
N ILE A 312 13.83 17.46 36.42
CA ILE A 312 12.62 17.84 35.69
C ILE A 312 11.81 16.59 35.37
N PHE A 313 10.53 16.63 35.70
CA PHE A 313 9.58 15.57 35.42
C PHE A 313 8.82 15.86 34.10
N TYR A 314 8.86 14.91 33.16
CA TYR A 314 8.16 14.95 31.89
C TYR A 314 7.05 13.89 31.89
N PRO A 315 5.78 14.25 32.07
CA PRO A 315 4.67 13.30 32.11
C PRO A 315 4.45 12.61 30.76
N GLY A 316 4.10 11.35 30.78
CA GLY A 316 3.61 10.59 29.62
C GLY A 316 4.63 10.29 28.52
N LEU A 317 5.93 10.46 28.74
CA LEU A 317 6.96 10.19 27.71
C LEU A 317 7.30 8.72 27.55
N VAL A 318 7.14 7.90 28.60
CA VAL A 318 7.47 6.48 28.60
C VAL A 318 6.31 5.65 29.11
N SER A 319 6.14 4.46 28.55
CA SER A 319 5.20 3.48 29.07
C SER A 319 5.69 2.90 30.40
N THR A 320 4.76 2.58 31.28
CA THR A 320 5.01 1.97 32.59
C THR A 320 4.08 0.77 32.78
N SER A 321 4.08 0.15 33.96
CA SER A 321 3.17 -0.96 34.29
C SER A 321 1.70 -0.57 34.16
N ASP A 322 1.35 0.67 34.48
CA ASP A 322 -0.03 1.21 34.55
C ASP A 322 -0.39 2.22 33.46
N TYR A 323 0.54 2.56 32.57
CA TYR A 323 0.35 3.55 31.50
C TYR A 323 0.98 3.13 30.18
N ASN A 324 0.29 3.36 29.07
CA ASN A 324 0.85 3.30 27.72
C ASN A 324 0.90 4.67 27.07
N VAL A 325 2.03 5.00 26.46
CA VAL A 325 2.15 6.17 25.57
C VAL A 325 1.30 6.00 24.31
N PRO A 326 0.92 7.10 23.63
CA PRO A 326 0.34 7.01 22.29
C PRO A 326 1.23 6.22 21.34
N LEU A 327 0.67 5.25 20.62
CA LEU A 327 1.37 4.54 19.56
C LEU A 327 1.25 5.33 18.26
N GLU A 328 2.37 5.91 17.83
CA GLU A 328 2.42 6.70 16.60
C GLU A 328 2.37 5.79 15.36
N LEU A 329 1.45 6.06 14.46
CA LEU A 329 1.25 5.33 13.20
C LEU A 329 1.98 6.03 12.04
N MET A 330 1.93 7.37 12.01
CA MET A 330 2.50 8.16 10.92
C MET A 330 2.93 9.52 11.46
N ARG A 331 4.16 9.92 11.19
CA ARG A 331 4.63 11.30 11.36
C ARG A 331 4.69 11.97 10.00
N PHE A 332 4.15 13.17 9.91
CA PHE A 332 4.15 13.97 8.68
C PHE A 332 4.44 15.44 9.00
N PHE A 333 4.74 16.21 7.97
CA PHE A 333 5.03 17.62 8.10
C PHE A 333 4.23 18.41 7.07
N THR A 334 3.52 19.46 7.50
CA THR A 334 2.82 20.32 6.57
C THR A 334 3.81 21.17 5.78
N GLY A 335 3.40 21.66 4.62
CA GLY A 335 4.16 22.69 3.91
C GLY A 335 3.90 24.08 4.52
N PHE A 336 4.73 25.05 4.16
CA PHE A 336 4.49 26.45 4.48
C PHE A 336 3.21 26.98 3.83
N GLY A 337 2.49 27.85 4.52
CA GLY A 337 1.25 28.46 4.05
C GLY A 337 1.47 29.40 2.86
N VAL A 338 0.92 29.07 1.71
CA VAL A 338 1.07 29.87 0.47
C VAL A 338 0.45 31.26 0.62
N ARG A 339 -0.61 31.42 1.40
CA ARG A 339 -1.23 32.74 1.64
C ARG A 339 -0.26 33.75 2.26
N GLN A 340 0.67 33.28 3.10
CA GLN A 340 1.68 34.09 3.77
C GLN A 340 2.97 34.22 2.95
N TYR A 341 3.36 33.18 2.22
CA TYR A 341 4.66 33.05 1.57
C TYR A 341 4.61 32.92 0.04
N ASN A 342 3.47 33.16 -0.60
CA ASN A 342 3.31 33.03 -2.06
C ASN A 342 4.19 33.96 -2.89
N TYR A 343 4.66 35.05 -2.33
CA TYR A 343 5.61 35.97 -2.98
C TYR A 343 7.01 35.37 -3.15
N ASN A 344 7.29 34.31 -2.41
CA ASN A 344 8.53 33.53 -2.47
C ASN A 344 8.36 32.18 -3.19
N VAL A 345 7.26 31.96 -3.91
CA VAL A 345 7.03 30.71 -4.63
C VAL A 345 8.09 30.54 -5.71
N VAL A 346 8.68 29.34 -5.76
CA VAL A 346 9.68 29.00 -6.78
C VAL A 346 9.05 29.07 -8.17
N PRO A 347 9.64 29.80 -9.13
CA PRO A 347 9.10 29.92 -10.47
C PRO A 347 8.91 28.56 -11.14
N GLY A 348 7.74 28.37 -11.80
CA GLY A 348 7.38 27.12 -12.46
C GLY A 348 6.80 26.04 -11.56
N GLN A 349 6.81 26.23 -10.25
CA GLN A 349 6.12 25.33 -9.30
C GLN A 349 4.67 25.77 -9.09
N LYS A 350 3.80 24.79 -8.92
CA LYS A 350 2.40 25.00 -8.53
C LYS A 350 2.23 24.53 -7.10
N TRP A 351 1.60 25.37 -6.29
CA TRP A 351 1.17 24.95 -4.97
C TRP A 351 -0.06 24.05 -5.08
N VAL A 352 -0.12 23.06 -4.20
CA VAL A 352 -1.29 22.21 -4.02
C VAL A 352 -2.02 22.63 -2.76
N ASP A 353 -3.34 22.83 -2.86
CA ASP A 353 -4.18 23.20 -1.70
C ASP A 353 -4.28 22.04 -0.70
N GLU A 354 -4.02 20.82 -1.17
CA GLU A 354 -4.07 19.59 -0.40
C GLU A 354 -2.79 18.79 -0.57
N VAL A 355 -2.37 18.12 0.49
CA VAL A 355 -1.24 17.18 0.48
C VAL A 355 -1.71 15.82 0.99
N LEU A 356 -1.49 14.78 0.19
CA LEU A 356 -1.76 13.39 0.56
C LEU A 356 -0.53 12.78 1.24
N TYR A 357 -0.71 12.38 2.48
CA TYR A 357 0.26 11.59 3.24
C TYR A 357 -0.21 10.14 3.31
N LYS A 358 0.71 9.21 3.07
CA LYS A 358 0.41 7.78 3.08
C LYS A 358 1.50 7.01 3.79
N MET A 359 1.10 6.09 4.68
CA MET A 359 2.01 5.23 5.44
C MET A 359 1.49 3.80 5.49
N ASN A 360 2.38 2.84 5.21
CA ASN A 360 2.12 1.44 5.50
C ASN A 360 2.32 1.19 7.00
N VAL A 361 1.27 0.76 7.69
CA VAL A 361 1.26 0.48 9.12
C VAL A 361 0.96 -0.99 9.44
N THR A 362 1.14 -1.87 8.47
CA THR A 362 0.88 -3.31 8.59
C THR A 362 1.62 -3.93 9.79
N ASN A 363 2.83 -3.49 10.08
CA ASN A 363 3.61 -3.96 11.23
C ASN A 363 3.01 -3.56 12.60
N LEU A 364 2.05 -2.63 12.62
CA LEU A 364 1.31 -2.19 13.80
C LEU A 364 -0.14 -2.69 13.78
N ALA A 365 -0.51 -3.53 12.81
CA ALA A 365 -1.89 -3.94 12.55
C ALA A 365 -2.55 -4.66 13.73
N SER A 366 -1.78 -5.36 14.58
CA SER A 366 -2.28 -5.97 15.81
C SER A 366 -2.91 -4.98 16.81
N ARG A 367 -2.65 -3.68 16.64
CA ARG A 367 -3.26 -2.59 17.41
C ARG A 367 -4.35 -1.84 16.65
N LEU A 368 -4.69 -2.28 15.44
CA LEU A 368 -5.65 -1.64 14.53
C LEU A 368 -6.84 -2.57 14.26
N GLU A 369 -7.39 -3.14 15.31
CA GLU A 369 -8.54 -4.06 15.28
C GLU A 369 -9.52 -3.76 16.42
N GLY A 370 -10.80 -4.06 16.20
CA GLY A 370 -11.86 -3.83 17.18
C GLY A 370 -12.07 -2.34 17.47
N GLU A 371 -12.39 -1.98 18.70
CA GLU A 371 -12.66 -0.60 19.10
C GLU A 371 -11.33 0.12 19.44
N VAL A 372 -11.00 1.17 18.69
CA VAL A 372 -9.76 1.91 18.80
C VAL A 372 -10.02 3.41 18.85
N ILE A 373 -9.31 4.13 19.74
CA ILE A 373 -9.29 5.60 19.73
C ILE A 373 -8.13 6.06 18.86
N ILE A 374 -8.45 6.71 17.76
CA ILE A 374 -7.48 7.27 16.81
C ILE A 374 -7.39 8.77 17.01
N GLY A 375 -6.16 9.29 17.05
CA GLY A 375 -5.86 10.71 17.11
C GLY A 375 -5.11 11.20 15.88
N ALA A 376 -5.37 12.44 15.51
CA ALA A 376 -4.53 13.19 14.59
C ALA A 376 -4.16 14.53 15.21
N TYR A 377 -2.88 14.90 15.06
CA TYR A 377 -2.26 16.09 15.62
C TYR A 377 -1.61 16.91 14.52
N ILE A 378 -1.76 18.24 14.60
CA ILE A 378 -0.94 19.21 13.87
C ILE A 378 -0.62 20.35 14.84
N GLY A 379 0.68 20.52 15.17
CA GLY A 379 1.16 21.49 16.14
C GLY A 379 1.08 22.91 15.61
N ASN A 380 -0.06 23.59 15.78
CA ASN A 380 -0.27 24.95 15.29
C ASN A 380 -0.96 25.83 16.34
N TRP A 381 -0.76 27.16 16.23
CA TRP A 381 -1.37 28.19 17.08
C TRP A 381 -2.33 29.09 16.28
N ASP A 382 -2.65 28.72 15.04
CA ASP A 382 -3.51 29.48 14.17
C ASP A 382 -4.99 29.13 14.38
N ALA A 383 -5.86 30.13 14.46
CA ALA A 383 -7.29 29.93 14.68
C ALA A 383 -8.00 29.30 13.47
N ASN A 384 -7.45 29.41 12.26
CA ASN A 384 -7.96 28.75 11.07
C ASN A 384 -7.24 27.41 10.83
N GLY A 385 -5.93 27.34 11.09
CA GLY A 385 -5.10 26.14 11.11
C GLY A 385 -5.17 25.29 9.85
N HIS A 386 -5.64 24.07 10.01
CA HIS A 386 -5.74 23.06 8.98
C HIS A 386 -7.08 22.30 9.08
N SER A 387 -7.41 21.52 8.03
CA SER A 387 -8.37 20.43 8.15
C SER A 387 -7.79 19.15 7.55
N ILE A 388 -8.31 18.01 7.96
CA ILE A 388 -7.88 16.71 7.47
C ILE A 388 -9.04 15.79 7.11
N THR A 389 -8.83 15.02 6.06
CA THR A 389 -9.62 13.83 5.73
C THR A 389 -8.71 12.62 5.85
N MET A 390 -9.09 11.63 6.65
CA MET A 390 -8.26 10.45 6.90
C MET A 390 -9.05 9.16 6.81
N ASN A 391 -8.47 8.19 6.11
CA ASN A 391 -8.98 6.83 6.01
C ASN A 391 -7.92 5.83 6.46
N LEU A 392 -8.37 4.73 7.07
CA LEU A 392 -7.60 3.50 7.14
C LEU A 392 -8.04 2.59 5.99
N LYS A 393 -7.07 2.08 5.23
CA LYS A 393 -7.31 1.16 4.12
C LYS A 393 -6.67 -0.18 4.40
N TYR A 394 -7.48 -1.22 4.26
CA TYR A 394 -7.09 -2.61 4.43
C TYR A 394 -7.09 -3.28 3.07
N TYR A 395 -5.91 -3.47 2.51
CA TYR A 395 -5.71 -4.15 1.24
C TYR A 395 -5.59 -5.65 1.46
N PRO A 396 -6.00 -6.50 0.50
CA PRO A 396 -5.69 -7.92 0.55
C PRO A 396 -4.19 -8.14 0.71
N GLY A 397 -3.79 -8.85 1.74
CA GLY A 397 -2.41 -9.18 2.08
C GLY A 397 -2.18 -10.67 2.17
N ASP A 398 -1.03 -11.06 2.67
CA ASP A 398 -0.69 -12.46 2.95
C ASP A 398 -0.36 -12.58 4.45
N GLU A 399 -1.13 -13.37 5.18
CA GLU A 399 -0.92 -13.60 6.61
C GLU A 399 0.51 -14.10 6.90
N ASP A 400 1.02 -14.99 6.04
CA ASP A 400 2.37 -15.56 6.18
C ASP A 400 3.49 -14.53 5.96
N SER A 401 3.17 -13.37 5.36
CA SER A 401 4.15 -12.31 5.08
C SER A 401 4.34 -11.32 6.23
N LYS A 402 3.50 -11.36 7.28
CA LYS A 402 3.58 -10.44 8.42
C LYS A 402 4.69 -10.87 9.38
N PRO A 403 5.75 -10.05 9.52
CA PRO A 403 6.88 -10.43 10.35
C PRO A 403 6.59 -10.28 11.86
N PHE A 404 5.58 -9.50 12.25
CA PHE A 404 5.27 -9.18 13.64
C PHE A 404 3.80 -9.41 13.97
N ARG A 405 3.53 -9.98 15.16
CA ARG A 405 2.18 -10.24 15.68
C ARG A 405 1.81 -9.30 16.83
N HIS A 406 2.80 -8.65 17.44
CA HIS A 406 2.61 -7.79 18.59
C HIS A 406 3.32 -6.45 18.41
N ALA A 407 2.71 -5.38 18.91
CA ALA A 407 3.28 -4.05 18.98
C ALA A 407 3.05 -3.48 20.39
N MET A 408 4.13 -3.33 21.16
CA MET A 408 4.10 -2.79 22.52
C MET A 408 4.64 -1.36 22.50
N PRO A 409 3.83 -0.33 22.80
CA PRO A 409 4.29 1.05 22.90
C PRO A 409 5.32 1.21 24.03
N LEU A 410 6.44 1.88 23.78
CA LEU A 410 7.51 2.06 24.73
C LEU A 410 7.71 3.52 25.14
N PHE A 411 7.86 4.42 24.19
CA PHE A 411 8.08 5.84 24.44
C PHE A 411 7.54 6.71 23.30
N ASN A 412 7.19 7.96 23.65
CA ASN A 412 6.77 8.97 22.68
C ASN A 412 7.05 10.37 23.26
N THR A 413 7.96 11.12 22.62
CA THR A 413 8.34 12.47 23.05
C THR A 413 7.78 13.58 22.17
N VAL A 414 6.82 13.27 21.29
CA VAL A 414 6.10 14.29 20.52
C VAL A 414 5.30 15.18 21.47
N ASN A 415 5.43 16.49 21.30
CA ASN A 415 4.83 17.47 22.22
C ASN A 415 3.35 17.74 21.86
N TYR A 416 2.51 16.70 21.94
CA TYR A 416 1.10 16.74 21.54
C TYR A 416 0.27 17.81 22.28
N LEU A 417 0.61 18.08 23.53
CA LEU A 417 -0.16 18.96 24.41
C LEU A 417 0.55 20.30 24.67
N GLU A 418 1.38 20.75 23.72
CA GLU A 418 2.06 22.05 23.79
C GLU A 418 1.08 23.18 24.13
N GLN A 419 -0.05 23.23 23.43
CA GLN A 419 -1.08 24.27 23.65
C GLN A 419 -1.82 24.11 24.98
N ALA A 420 -1.72 22.95 25.62
CA ALA A 420 -2.26 22.69 26.95
C ALA A 420 -1.19 22.77 28.06
N GLY A 421 0.01 23.29 27.77
CA GLY A 421 1.06 23.52 28.73
C GLY A 421 2.07 22.37 28.92
N GLN A 422 2.11 21.39 28.01
CA GLN A 422 3.19 20.40 27.99
C GLN A 422 4.51 21.08 27.63
N GLU A 423 5.52 20.87 28.45
CA GLU A 423 6.87 21.36 28.15
C GLU A 423 7.58 20.45 27.16
N TYR A 424 8.40 21.07 26.29
CA TYR A 424 9.25 20.30 25.37
C TYR A 424 10.28 19.48 26.14
N PRO A 425 10.44 18.19 25.83
CA PRO A 425 11.44 17.35 26.48
C PRO A 425 12.84 17.68 25.95
N VAL A 426 13.56 18.54 26.66
CA VAL A 426 14.92 18.99 26.30
C VAL A 426 16.02 18.31 27.10
N TYR A 427 15.75 17.15 27.67
CA TYR A 427 16.68 16.43 28.55
C TYR A 427 17.85 15.78 27.80
N MET A 428 17.74 15.52 26.51
CA MET A 428 18.76 14.78 25.76
C MET A 428 20.09 15.54 25.61
N GLU A 429 20.14 16.81 25.93
CA GLU A 429 21.39 17.56 26.02
C GLU A 429 22.32 16.97 27.12
N ASN A 430 21.74 16.57 28.27
CA ASN A 430 22.47 16.14 29.47
C ASN A 430 22.07 14.76 29.99
N ASP A 431 21.17 14.07 29.33
CA ASP A 431 20.62 12.78 29.77
C ASP A 431 20.31 11.87 28.55
N VAL A 432 19.81 10.66 28.85
CA VAL A 432 19.33 9.69 27.89
C VAL A 432 17.88 9.33 28.21
N LEU A 433 17.06 9.06 27.20
CA LEU A 433 15.75 8.46 27.42
C LEU A 433 15.94 7.01 27.84
N ARG A 434 15.26 6.59 28.92
CA ARG A 434 15.26 5.20 29.41
C ARG A 434 13.84 4.72 29.50
N VAL A 435 13.59 3.51 29.01
CA VAL A 435 12.31 2.83 29.19
C VAL A 435 12.54 1.38 29.56
N LYS A 436 11.93 0.95 30.65
CA LYS A 436 11.88 -0.45 31.06
C LYS A 436 10.59 -1.09 30.62
N PHE A 437 10.68 -2.33 30.19
CA PHE A 437 9.53 -3.15 29.81
C PHE A 437 9.74 -4.59 30.24
N THR A 438 8.66 -5.33 30.40
CA THR A 438 8.71 -6.74 30.83
C THR A 438 8.06 -7.63 29.78
N LEU A 439 8.77 -8.68 29.40
CA LEU A 439 8.24 -9.76 28.55
C LEU A 439 7.80 -10.92 29.44
N THR A 440 6.60 -11.44 29.20
CA THR A 440 6.05 -12.57 29.93
C THR A 440 6.53 -13.93 29.41
N GLU A 441 7.09 -13.95 28.19
CA GLU A 441 7.61 -15.12 27.51
C GLU A 441 8.81 -14.75 26.65
N ASP A 442 9.57 -15.76 26.21
CA ASP A 442 10.65 -15.59 25.24
C ASP A 442 10.07 -15.15 23.89
N VAL A 443 10.67 -14.15 23.25
CA VAL A 443 10.28 -13.68 21.91
C VAL A 443 11.43 -13.81 20.93
N GLU A 444 11.10 -14.15 19.69
CA GLU A 444 12.06 -14.27 18.59
C GLU A 444 11.94 -13.08 17.65
N ASN A 445 13.06 -12.72 17.01
CA ASN A 445 13.12 -11.70 15.97
C ASN A 445 12.51 -10.35 16.36
N ALA A 446 12.70 -9.93 17.62
CA ALA A 446 12.19 -8.65 18.10
C ALA A 446 12.85 -7.47 17.38
N HIS A 447 12.08 -6.43 17.13
CA HIS A 447 12.54 -5.17 16.52
C HIS A 447 12.02 -3.97 17.29
N LEU A 448 12.79 -2.90 17.30
CA LEU A 448 12.30 -1.59 17.71
C LEU A 448 11.80 -0.85 16.47
N PHE A 449 10.50 -0.57 16.41
CA PHE A 449 9.93 0.45 15.54
C PHE A 449 10.35 1.81 16.12
N TYR A 450 11.07 2.62 15.34
CA TYR A 450 11.65 3.86 15.82
C TYR A 450 11.42 5.00 14.82
N LEU A 451 10.67 6.01 15.23
CA LEU A 451 10.50 7.28 14.52
C LEU A 451 11.33 8.35 15.25
N THR A 452 12.08 9.14 14.48
CA THR A 452 12.94 10.20 15.04
C THR A 452 13.05 11.38 14.10
N THR A 453 12.89 12.59 14.63
CA THR A 453 13.10 13.84 13.92
C THR A 453 13.68 14.90 14.85
N GLY A 454 14.68 15.64 14.35
CA GLY A 454 15.31 16.73 15.10
C GLY A 454 14.71 18.07 14.71
N HIS A 455 14.52 18.92 15.69
CA HIS A 455 13.87 20.23 15.57
C HIS A 455 14.64 21.29 16.34
N GLY A 456 14.32 22.53 16.04
CA GLY A 456 14.86 23.71 16.73
C GLY A 456 15.76 24.52 15.85
N GLY A 457 15.59 25.75 15.96
CA GLY A 457 16.19 26.98 15.59
C GLY A 457 17.17 27.09 14.45
N TRP A 458 17.42 28.33 14.22
CA TRP A 458 18.32 28.83 13.20
C TRP A 458 19.79 28.50 13.57
N GLY A 459 20.64 28.35 12.54
CA GLY A 459 22.07 28.25 12.72
C GLY A 459 22.58 26.96 13.37
N GLY A 460 22.62 26.92 14.67
CA GLY A 460 23.09 25.77 15.46
C GLY A 460 22.03 24.74 15.84
N GLY A 461 20.76 24.96 15.48
CA GLY A 461 19.63 24.12 15.88
C GLY A 461 19.64 22.71 15.27
N ASP A 462 19.08 21.76 15.97
CA ASP A 462 19.12 20.35 15.59
C ASP A 462 18.29 20.02 14.33
N GLU A 463 17.43 20.93 13.87
CA GLU A 463 16.75 20.79 12.60
C GLU A 463 17.74 20.70 11.43
N PHE A 464 18.80 21.51 11.45
CA PHE A 464 19.76 21.65 10.37
C PHE A 464 21.15 21.10 10.72
N ASN A 465 21.31 20.46 11.88
CA ASN A 465 22.58 19.88 12.32
C ASN A 465 22.47 18.37 12.49
N ARG A 466 23.38 17.66 11.85
CA ARG A 466 23.45 16.20 11.93
C ARG A 466 23.79 15.72 13.33
N LYS A 467 22.92 14.92 13.94
CA LYS A 467 23.13 14.32 15.26
C LYS A 467 23.01 12.81 15.17
N VAL A 468 23.92 12.11 15.84
CA VAL A 468 23.87 10.65 15.91
C VAL A 468 22.80 10.22 16.92
N ASN A 469 21.90 9.32 16.52
CA ASN A 469 21.00 8.61 17.43
C ASN A 469 21.64 7.28 17.79
N THR A 470 21.84 7.03 19.07
CA THR A 470 22.38 5.77 19.60
C THR A 470 21.33 5.07 20.44
N ILE A 471 21.04 3.83 20.11
CA ILE A 471 20.07 2.99 20.78
C ILE A 471 20.79 1.82 21.44
N SER A 472 20.50 1.57 22.72
CA SER A 472 21.01 0.41 23.45
C SER A 472 19.87 -0.41 24.04
N LEU A 473 20.08 -1.72 24.16
CA LEU A 473 19.23 -2.68 24.84
C LEU A 473 20.06 -3.31 25.97
N ASP A 474 19.56 -3.26 27.20
CA ASP A 474 20.21 -3.81 28.40
C ASP A 474 21.67 -3.36 28.58
N GLY A 475 21.94 -2.09 28.20
CA GLY A 475 23.28 -1.48 28.26
C GLY A 475 24.14 -1.73 27.01
N GLU A 476 23.80 -2.68 26.17
CA GLU A 476 24.56 -2.99 24.95
C GLU A 476 24.04 -2.19 23.74
N LYS A 477 24.94 -1.56 23.00
CA LYS A 477 24.59 -0.76 21.82
C LYS A 477 24.10 -1.65 20.68
N VAL A 478 22.84 -1.48 20.27
CA VAL A 478 22.22 -2.23 19.15
C VAL A 478 22.18 -1.43 17.84
N SER A 479 22.16 -0.11 17.92
CA SER A 479 22.16 0.73 16.71
C SER A 479 22.79 2.10 16.95
N SER A 480 23.37 2.66 15.89
CA SER A 480 23.88 4.04 15.90
C SER A 480 23.88 4.58 14.48
N PHE A 481 23.12 5.65 14.22
CA PHE A 481 22.99 6.24 12.89
C PHE A 481 22.66 7.73 12.97
N ILE A 482 22.82 8.45 11.87
CA ILE A 482 22.45 9.85 11.75
C ILE A 482 21.14 9.91 10.93
N PRO A 483 20.01 10.26 11.56
CA PRO A 483 18.76 10.45 10.84
C PRO A 483 18.79 11.78 10.06
N TRP A 484 18.94 11.70 8.75
CA TRP A 484 19.11 12.87 7.90
C TRP A 484 18.41 12.71 6.57
N ARG A 485 17.82 13.81 6.05
CA ARG A 485 17.22 13.86 4.73
C ARG A 485 17.81 15.00 3.92
N ASP A 486 18.23 14.69 2.69
CA ASP A 486 18.74 15.63 1.70
C ASP A 486 17.94 15.60 0.39
N ASP A 487 16.77 14.96 0.42
CA ASP A 487 15.87 14.79 -0.70
C ASP A 487 14.67 15.76 -0.70
N CYS A 488 14.65 16.74 0.19
CA CYS A 488 13.50 17.64 0.37
C CYS A 488 13.14 18.41 -0.90
N ALA A 489 14.12 18.74 -1.75
CA ALA A 489 13.88 19.43 -3.02
C ALA A 489 12.98 18.63 -4.00
N THR A 490 12.89 17.32 -3.85
CA THR A 490 12.00 16.47 -4.67
C THR A 490 10.51 16.66 -4.34
N TYR A 491 10.20 17.32 -3.21
CA TYR A 491 8.84 17.54 -2.70
C TYR A 491 8.34 18.98 -2.85
N ARG A 492 8.96 19.77 -3.71
CA ARG A 492 8.59 21.18 -3.93
C ARG A 492 7.13 21.39 -4.34
N ASN A 493 6.51 20.41 -5.00
CA ASN A 493 5.09 20.49 -5.33
C ASN A 493 4.20 20.56 -4.09
N ASN A 494 4.62 19.94 -2.98
CA ASN A 494 3.92 19.96 -1.70
C ASN A 494 4.37 21.12 -0.79
N ASN A 495 5.50 21.75 -1.11
CA ASN A 495 6.06 22.89 -0.36
C ASN A 495 6.83 23.84 -1.32
N PRO A 496 6.13 24.55 -2.22
CA PRO A 496 6.79 25.36 -3.26
C PRO A 496 7.31 26.72 -2.75
N CYS A 497 6.90 27.14 -1.55
CA CYS A 497 7.30 28.43 -0.98
C CYS A 497 8.69 28.37 -0.37
N SER A 498 9.39 29.50 -0.34
CA SER A 498 10.65 29.63 0.40
C SER A 498 10.45 29.70 1.92
N GLY A 499 9.20 29.81 2.38
CA GLY A 499 8.91 30.01 3.80
C GLY A 499 9.42 31.36 4.28
N ASN A 500 10.02 31.40 5.45
CA ASN A 500 10.57 32.60 6.06
C ASN A 500 12.10 32.76 5.87
N PHE A 501 12.69 32.05 4.90
CA PHE A 501 14.12 32.17 4.59
C PHE A 501 14.37 33.43 3.72
N SER A 502 15.19 34.35 4.25
CA SER A 502 15.46 35.63 3.61
C SER A 502 16.38 35.54 2.38
N ASN A 503 17.09 34.45 2.19
CA ASN A 503 17.99 34.22 1.06
C ASN A 503 17.26 33.91 -0.26
N GLY A 504 15.92 33.77 -0.22
CA GLY A 504 15.10 33.46 -1.40
C GLY A 504 15.09 31.98 -1.82
N GLU A 505 15.81 31.12 -1.12
CA GLU A 505 15.74 29.67 -1.36
C GLU A 505 14.38 29.12 -0.88
N SER A 506 13.91 28.06 -1.52
CA SER A 506 12.78 27.30 -1.00
C SER A 506 13.22 26.58 0.27
N SER A 507 12.32 26.49 1.25
CA SER A 507 12.59 25.68 2.44
C SER A 507 12.86 24.21 2.09
N SER A 508 12.36 23.75 0.94
CA SER A 508 12.66 22.40 0.40
C SER A 508 14.09 22.25 -0.12
N ASP A 509 14.85 23.32 -0.30
CA ASP A 509 16.28 23.22 -0.69
C ASP A 509 17.18 22.86 0.49
N LEU A 510 16.66 22.91 1.71
CA LEU A 510 17.42 22.65 2.92
C LEU A 510 17.27 21.21 3.39
N SER A 511 18.41 20.55 3.59
CA SER A 511 18.48 19.23 4.23
C SER A 511 18.18 19.34 5.73
N ARG A 512 17.51 18.34 6.31
CA ARG A 512 17.03 18.37 7.69
C ARG A 512 17.21 17.05 8.43
N SER A 513 17.10 17.11 9.74
CA SER A 513 17.13 15.96 10.64
C SER A 513 15.89 15.07 10.49
N ASN A 514 15.89 14.28 9.41
CA ASN A 514 14.96 13.19 9.06
C ASN A 514 13.52 13.63 8.72
N TRP A 515 13.31 14.85 8.29
CA TRP A 515 12.01 15.29 7.81
C TRP A 515 12.09 16.30 6.66
N CYS A 516 11.02 16.46 5.91
CA CYS A 516 10.87 17.48 4.89
C CYS A 516 9.44 18.02 4.91
N PRO A 517 9.22 19.34 4.72
CA PRO A 517 7.89 19.91 4.59
C PRO A 517 7.10 19.24 3.46
N GLY A 518 5.81 18.93 3.72
CA GLY A 518 4.93 18.28 2.75
C GLY A 518 5.14 16.76 2.60
N THR A 519 5.80 16.09 3.57
CA THR A 519 6.11 14.66 3.48
C THR A 519 5.85 13.91 4.79
N VAL A 520 5.97 12.58 4.72
CA VAL A 520 6.02 11.70 5.89
C VAL A 520 7.47 11.37 6.25
N THR A 521 7.69 11.00 7.52
CA THR A 521 8.94 10.41 8.00
C THR A 521 8.77 8.90 8.13
N ASN A 522 9.63 8.14 7.46
CA ASN A 522 9.59 6.69 7.54
C ASN A 522 10.19 6.18 8.86
N PRO A 523 9.60 5.15 9.48
CA PRO A 523 10.18 4.51 10.66
C PRO A 523 11.43 3.71 10.33
N ASN A 524 12.33 3.59 11.31
CA ASN A 524 13.43 2.65 11.31
C ASN A 524 13.01 1.39 12.06
N TYR A 525 13.26 0.22 11.49
CA TYR A 525 13.05 -1.07 12.13
C TYR A 525 14.43 -1.58 12.59
N ILE A 526 14.72 -1.44 13.88
CA ILE A 526 16.03 -1.77 14.46
C ILE A 526 15.97 -3.18 15.03
N PRO A 527 16.74 -4.15 14.50
CA PRO A 527 16.75 -5.50 15.02
C PRO A 527 17.26 -5.53 16.47
N LEU A 528 16.52 -6.19 17.36
CA LEU A 528 16.90 -6.46 18.74
C LEU A 528 17.25 -7.93 18.95
N GLY A 529 16.92 -8.80 17.99
CA GLY A 529 17.16 -10.23 18.06
C GLY A 529 16.15 -10.97 18.93
N ASN A 530 16.58 -12.08 19.52
CA ASN A 530 15.75 -12.89 20.41
C ASN A 530 15.88 -12.37 21.85
N LEU A 531 14.76 -12.11 22.51
CA LEU A 531 14.70 -11.62 23.87
C LEU A 531 14.12 -12.69 24.79
N LYS A 532 14.66 -12.78 26.01
CA LYS A 532 14.15 -13.69 27.03
C LYS A 532 12.98 -13.07 27.80
N ALA A 533 12.16 -13.90 28.41
CA ALA A 533 11.19 -13.43 29.40
C ALA A 533 11.92 -12.71 30.54
N GLY A 534 11.37 -11.59 31.00
CA GLY A 534 11.97 -10.78 32.04
C GLY A 534 11.95 -9.29 31.78
N GLU A 535 12.62 -8.51 32.61
CA GLU A 535 12.77 -7.06 32.47
C GLU A 535 13.91 -6.74 31.50
N HIS A 536 13.62 -5.80 30.59
CA HIS A 536 14.56 -5.23 29.63
C HIS A 536 14.54 -3.71 29.71
N GLU A 537 15.62 -3.07 29.29
CA GLU A 537 15.74 -1.62 29.22
C GLU A 537 16.22 -1.18 27.82
N ILE A 538 15.47 -0.29 27.18
CA ILE A 538 15.93 0.43 25.99
C ILE A 538 16.35 1.84 26.41
N THR A 539 17.52 2.27 25.92
CA THR A 539 17.98 3.66 26.03
C THR A 539 18.14 4.30 24.67
N VAL A 540 17.75 5.58 24.56
CA VAL A 540 17.99 6.42 23.38
C VAL A 540 18.84 7.62 23.80
N LYS A 541 20.01 7.77 23.15
CA LYS A 541 20.95 8.87 23.36
C LYS A 541 21.10 9.67 22.07
N ILE A 542 20.89 10.99 22.17
CA ILE A 542 21.07 11.94 21.08
C ILE A 542 21.84 13.14 21.65
N PRO A 543 22.98 13.56 21.06
CA PRO A 543 23.71 14.75 21.50
C PRO A 543 22.97 16.02 21.07
N GLN A 544 21.84 16.29 21.72
CA GLN A 544 20.97 17.43 21.48
C GLN A 544 21.74 18.74 21.63
N GLY A 545 21.51 19.67 20.71
CA GLY A 545 22.12 20.99 20.78
C GLY A 545 21.46 21.88 21.86
N PRO A 546 22.13 22.98 22.20
CA PRO A 546 21.63 23.94 23.20
C PRO A 546 20.45 24.75 22.68
N ARG A 547 19.87 25.55 23.57
CA ARG A 547 18.93 26.62 23.20
C ARG A 547 19.68 27.76 22.53
N GLU A 548 19.18 28.24 21.38
CA GLU A 548 19.74 29.37 20.66
C GLU A 548 18.68 30.43 20.34
N HIS A 549 18.99 31.71 20.57
CA HIS A 549 18.19 32.88 20.17
C HIS A 549 16.67 32.76 20.41
N GLY A 550 16.24 32.15 21.51
CA GLY A 550 14.84 31.93 21.86
C GLY A 550 14.20 30.69 21.24
N SER A 551 14.86 30.02 20.29
CA SER A 551 14.50 28.67 19.87
C SER A 551 15.31 27.61 20.62
N MET A 552 14.75 26.42 20.74
CA MET A 552 15.41 25.32 21.44
C MET A 552 15.50 24.11 20.53
N SER A 553 16.64 23.44 20.58
CA SER A 553 16.79 22.11 19.99
C SER A 553 16.00 21.08 20.78
N TYR A 554 15.25 20.23 20.11
CA TYR A 554 14.57 19.09 20.73
C TYR A 554 14.40 17.96 19.71
N TRP A 555 14.15 16.75 20.22
CA TRP A 555 13.94 15.57 19.40
C TRP A 555 12.58 14.95 19.67
N CYS A 556 11.81 14.78 18.61
CA CYS A 556 10.61 13.97 18.62
C CYS A 556 10.99 12.52 18.30
N VAL A 557 10.98 11.67 19.32
CA VAL A 557 11.20 10.23 19.15
C VAL A 557 9.99 9.45 19.63
N SER A 558 9.61 8.42 18.89
CA SER A 558 8.63 7.44 19.33
C SER A 558 9.09 6.03 19.02
N GLY A 559 8.74 5.08 19.89
CA GLY A 559 9.17 3.71 19.77
C GLY A 559 8.16 2.70 20.28
N ALA A 560 8.11 1.56 19.58
CA ALA A 560 7.35 0.39 19.98
C ALA A 560 8.19 -0.89 19.77
N LEU A 561 8.07 -1.85 20.66
CA LEU A 561 8.62 -3.19 20.47
C LEU A 561 7.69 -3.98 19.58
N LEU A 562 8.23 -4.55 18.50
CA LEU A 562 7.56 -5.45 17.57
C LEU A 562 8.11 -6.87 17.72
N TYR A 563 7.21 -7.89 17.80
CA TYR A 563 7.60 -9.29 17.91
C TYR A 563 6.48 -10.26 17.47
#